data_cd99e73fa3f994a5f2c95985db2970d5
#
_entry.id   cd99e73fa3f994a5f2c95985db2970d5
#
_cell.length_a   1.000
_cell.length_b   1.000
_cell.length_c   1.000
_cell.angle_alpha   90.00
_cell.angle_beta   90.00
_cell.angle_gamma   90.00
#
_symmetry.space_group_name_H-M   'P 1'
#
loop_
_entity.id
_entity.type
_entity.pdbx_description
1 polymer ?
#
loop_
_entity_poly.entity_id
_entity_poly.type
_entity_poly.pdbx_seq_one_letter_code
_entity_poly.pdbx_strand_id
1 'polypeptide(L)'
;GGIFGTIARAHLRLEPKPSNVAYRSYTAENVEHCATLLTTLSQIANNVRLIAMPIRRERDAANISVGDKIKLAWNVTRHLKASSSLVKFFAQLLSFSIRSSNHKKNTACVHVVIEANSDTEAARLAAHLDAAAYNEGAHPVSSPIPAITYANPYSLRGMLGPHGERWVPIHGLGAVSQLSDFASITADFFCKHSQAMDREGISSSWLMMAWPGKCALIEPMFLWSAPLLPIHKLAGEIVEKVTVKASEETASRTAYVQQLREEIIAQLDEAGALHLQLGQSYPYRERLSQPLDDILTAVKNSVDPKCLSAPGNLGFSR
;
A
#
# COMPACT_ATOMS: atom_id res chain seq x y z
N GLY A 1 -18.54 -1.99 6.50
CA GLY A 1 -18.50 -0.83 7.29
C GLY A 1 -19.21 -0.85 8.65
N GLY A 2 -19.61 -2.03 9.22
CA GLY A 2 -20.20 -2.07 10.57
C GLY A 2 -21.65 -1.57 10.68
N ILE A 3 -22.34 -1.34 9.55
CA ILE A 3 -23.69 -0.74 9.55
C ILE A 3 -24.78 -1.68 10.07
N PHE A 4 -24.55 -2.99 10.08
CA PHE A 4 -25.52 -3.98 10.57
C PHE A 4 -25.27 -4.46 11.99
N GLY A 5 -24.16 -4.05 12.61
CA GLY A 5 -23.77 -4.44 13.95
C GLY A 5 -22.28 -4.63 14.13
N THR A 6 -21.88 -5.18 15.27
CA THR A 6 -20.49 -5.46 15.63
C THR A 6 -20.16 -6.93 15.39
N ILE A 7 -19.06 -7.20 14.68
CA ILE A 7 -18.56 -8.55 14.50
C ILE A 7 -17.93 -9.02 15.82
N ALA A 8 -18.59 -9.96 16.51
CA ALA A 8 -18.13 -10.51 17.77
C ALA A 8 -17.26 -11.76 17.61
N ARG A 9 -17.44 -12.51 16.52
CA ARG A 9 -16.69 -13.73 16.20
C ARG A 9 -16.54 -13.90 14.70
N ALA A 10 -15.36 -14.32 14.27
CA ALA A 10 -15.10 -14.68 12.88
C ALA A 10 -14.39 -16.04 12.81
N HIS A 11 -14.73 -16.84 11.79
CA HIS A 11 -14.03 -18.06 11.42
C HIS A 11 -13.30 -17.81 10.10
N LEU A 12 -11.97 -17.92 10.13
CA LEU A 12 -11.13 -17.67 8.97
C LEU A 12 -10.51 -18.98 8.46
N ARG A 13 -10.54 -19.18 7.15
CA ARG A 13 -9.77 -20.24 6.52
C ARG A 13 -8.29 -19.86 6.55
N LEU A 14 -7.45 -20.79 7.01
CA LEU A 14 -6.00 -20.64 7.00
C LEU A 14 -5.43 -21.37 5.78
N GLU A 15 -4.38 -20.81 5.22
CA GLU A 15 -3.55 -21.45 4.19
C GLU A 15 -2.27 -21.99 4.82
N PRO A 16 -1.71 -23.11 4.32
CA PRO A 16 -0.45 -23.64 4.80
C PRO A 16 0.67 -22.59 4.64
N LYS A 17 1.53 -22.49 5.64
CA LYS A 17 2.73 -21.66 5.54
C LYS A 17 3.67 -22.25 4.49
N PRO A 18 4.18 -21.46 3.54
CA PRO A 18 5.13 -21.95 2.54
C PRO A 18 6.40 -22.47 3.22
N SER A 19 6.98 -23.56 2.66
CA SER A 19 8.19 -24.15 3.19
C SER A 19 9.42 -23.30 2.89
N ASN A 20 9.42 -22.60 1.76
CA ASN A 20 10.48 -21.72 1.30
C ASN A 20 9.95 -20.38 0.84
N VAL A 21 10.73 -19.32 1.11
CA VAL A 21 10.43 -17.96 0.66
C VAL A 21 11.70 -17.37 0.04
N ALA A 22 11.57 -16.86 -1.18
CA ALA A 22 12.61 -16.11 -1.84
C ALA A 22 12.14 -14.69 -2.19
N TYR A 23 13.09 -13.79 -2.39
CA TYR A 23 12.82 -12.39 -2.64
C TYR A 23 13.51 -11.93 -3.92
N ARG A 24 12.83 -11.05 -4.67
CA ARG A 24 13.37 -10.31 -5.80
C ARG A 24 12.95 -8.87 -5.73
N SER A 25 13.75 -8.01 -6.32
CA SER A 25 13.40 -6.61 -6.54
C SER A 25 13.95 -6.17 -7.88
N TYR A 26 13.17 -5.34 -8.58
CA TYR A 26 13.52 -4.85 -9.91
C TYR A 26 13.35 -3.33 -9.93
N THR A 27 14.23 -2.63 -10.65
CA THR A 27 14.10 -1.20 -10.89
C THR A 27 12.99 -0.92 -11.88
N ALA A 28 12.31 0.22 -11.72
CA ALA A 28 11.35 0.75 -12.68
C ALA A 28 11.54 2.26 -12.88
N GLU A 29 11.24 2.76 -14.06
CA GLU A 29 11.43 4.17 -14.38
C GLU A 29 10.41 5.07 -13.67
N ASN A 30 9.14 4.65 -13.66
CA ASN A 30 8.01 5.44 -13.15
C ASN A 30 6.87 4.52 -12.69
N VAL A 31 5.71 5.09 -12.39
CA VAL A 31 4.52 4.36 -11.92
C VAL A 31 3.93 3.48 -13.03
N GLU A 32 3.90 3.96 -14.27
CA GLU A 32 3.36 3.23 -15.43
C GLU A 32 4.23 2.01 -15.74
N HIS A 33 5.56 2.15 -15.71
CA HIS A 33 6.47 1.02 -15.88
C HIS A 33 6.29 -0.02 -14.74
N CYS A 34 6.03 0.43 -13.52
CA CYS A 34 5.67 -0.48 -12.42
C CYS A 34 4.37 -1.25 -12.69
N ALA A 35 3.35 -0.60 -13.26
CA ALA A 35 2.09 -1.25 -13.60
C ALA A 35 2.29 -2.34 -14.68
N THR A 36 3.07 -2.05 -15.71
CA THR A 36 3.46 -3.03 -16.74
C THR A 36 4.20 -4.22 -16.13
N LEU A 37 5.21 -3.96 -15.30
CA LEU A 37 5.96 -5.02 -14.62
C LEU A 37 5.07 -5.88 -13.71
N LEU A 38 4.20 -5.26 -12.90
CA LEU A 38 3.28 -6.00 -12.04
C LEU A 38 2.35 -6.89 -12.86
N THR A 39 1.84 -6.37 -13.99
CA THR A 39 0.98 -7.13 -14.90
C THR A 39 1.72 -8.32 -15.50
N THR A 40 2.89 -8.11 -16.07
CA THR A 40 3.72 -9.16 -16.67
C THR A 40 4.14 -10.21 -15.64
N LEU A 41 4.66 -9.79 -14.49
CA LEU A 41 5.12 -10.70 -13.44
C LEU A 41 3.97 -11.50 -12.80
N SER A 42 2.76 -10.93 -12.72
CA SER A 42 1.58 -11.62 -12.19
C SER A 42 1.12 -12.81 -13.04
N GLN A 43 1.54 -12.87 -14.30
CA GLN A 43 1.21 -13.98 -15.22
C GLN A 43 2.16 -15.18 -15.05
N ILE A 44 3.30 -15.00 -14.37
CA ILE A 44 4.34 -16.05 -14.23
C ILE A 44 3.91 -17.13 -13.24
N ALA A 45 3.31 -16.72 -12.10
CA ALA A 45 2.95 -17.66 -11.05
C ALA A 45 1.89 -17.06 -10.09
N ASN A 46 1.05 -17.94 -9.54
CA ASN A 46 0.01 -17.54 -8.58
C ASN A 46 0.52 -17.45 -7.12
N ASN A 47 1.69 -17.98 -6.84
CA ASN A 47 2.29 -18.04 -5.51
C ASN A 47 3.37 -16.96 -5.30
N VAL A 48 3.19 -15.81 -5.92
CA VAL A 48 4.01 -14.62 -5.70
C VAL A 48 3.16 -13.48 -5.14
N ARG A 49 3.78 -12.67 -4.30
CA ARG A 49 3.22 -11.39 -3.84
C ARG A 49 4.01 -10.27 -4.48
N LEU A 50 3.31 -9.38 -5.13
CA LEU A 50 3.88 -8.31 -5.92
C LEU A 50 3.51 -6.96 -5.30
N ILE A 51 4.51 -6.11 -5.07
CA ILE A 51 4.33 -4.76 -4.56
C ILE A 51 5.28 -3.80 -5.28
N ALA A 52 4.80 -2.62 -5.65
CA ALA A 52 5.61 -1.58 -6.25
C ALA A 52 5.47 -0.26 -5.48
N MET A 53 6.56 0.49 -5.38
CA MET A 53 6.58 1.78 -4.70
C MET A 53 7.73 2.68 -5.19
N PRO A 54 7.63 4.01 -4.99
CA PRO A 54 8.73 4.92 -5.25
C PRO A 54 9.96 4.61 -4.40
N ILE A 55 11.17 4.74 -4.95
CA ILE A 55 12.44 4.55 -4.23
C ILE A 55 12.54 5.47 -3.00
N ARG A 56 11.99 6.69 -3.06
CA ARG A 56 11.95 7.59 -1.92
C ARG A 56 11.23 6.93 -0.73
N ARG A 57 10.08 6.31 -0.96
CA ARG A 57 9.32 5.59 0.08
C ARG A 57 10.07 4.39 0.64
N GLU A 58 10.84 3.69 -0.19
CA GLU A 58 11.72 2.61 0.28
C GLU A 58 12.76 3.11 1.28
N ARG A 59 13.39 4.26 0.98
CA ARG A 59 14.40 4.86 1.88
C ARG A 59 13.81 5.22 3.22
N ASP A 60 12.61 5.80 3.22
CA ASP A 60 11.90 6.16 4.44
C ASP A 60 11.52 4.91 5.25
N ALA A 61 11.07 3.85 4.59
CA ALA A 61 10.76 2.57 5.23
C ALA A 61 12.00 1.85 5.80
N ALA A 62 13.17 2.02 5.17
CA ALA A 62 14.43 1.44 5.59
C ALA A 62 15.17 2.29 6.66
N ASN A 63 14.80 3.56 6.80
CA ASN A 63 15.43 4.50 7.76
C ASN A 63 14.80 4.34 9.16
N ILE A 64 15.06 3.21 9.78
CA ILE A 64 14.57 2.85 11.11
C ILE A 64 15.72 2.85 12.12
N SER A 65 15.40 3.03 13.41
CA SER A 65 16.40 3.04 14.48
C SER A 65 17.20 1.73 14.52
N VAL A 66 18.42 1.76 15.07
CA VAL A 66 19.27 0.54 15.21
C VAL A 66 18.55 -0.53 16.02
N GLY A 67 17.83 -0.16 17.08
CA GLY A 67 17.06 -1.09 17.90
C GLY A 67 15.93 -1.76 17.12
N ASP A 68 15.26 -1.02 16.25
CA ASP A 68 14.22 -1.56 15.39
C ASP A 68 14.78 -2.42 14.26
N LYS A 69 15.98 -2.08 13.74
CA LYS A 69 16.70 -2.96 12.78
C LYS A 69 17.01 -4.31 13.43
N ILE A 70 17.40 -4.33 14.69
CA ILE A 70 17.67 -5.57 15.44
C ILE A 70 16.37 -6.37 15.67
N LYS A 71 15.27 -5.71 16.10
CA LYS A 71 13.97 -6.36 16.26
C LYS A 71 13.45 -6.92 14.93
N LEU A 72 13.61 -6.17 13.87
CA LEU A 72 13.22 -6.59 12.52
C LEU A 72 14.05 -7.77 12.03
N ALA A 73 15.37 -7.73 12.22
CA ALA A 73 16.26 -8.83 11.90
C ALA A 73 15.89 -10.10 12.69
N TRP A 74 15.56 -9.94 13.95
CA TRP A 74 15.08 -11.06 14.79
C TRP A 74 13.75 -11.65 14.29
N ASN A 75 12.79 -10.80 13.90
CA ASN A 75 11.52 -11.25 13.33
C ASN A 75 11.74 -11.94 11.98
N VAL A 76 12.57 -11.36 11.10
CA VAL A 76 12.93 -11.97 9.82
C VAL A 76 13.57 -13.35 10.04
N THR A 77 14.47 -13.49 11.02
CA THR A 77 15.12 -14.78 11.37
C THR A 77 14.14 -15.84 11.86
N ARG A 78 13.16 -15.45 12.66
CA ARG A 78 12.13 -16.38 13.14
C ARG A 78 11.26 -16.94 12.02
N HIS A 79 11.12 -16.20 10.93
CA HIS A 79 10.33 -16.58 9.75
C HIS A 79 11.17 -17.29 8.67
N LEU A 80 12.49 -17.10 8.67
CA LEU A 80 13.40 -17.72 7.73
C LEU A 80 14.09 -18.93 8.42
N LYS A 81 13.84 -20.13 7.92
CA LYS A 81 14.67 -21.30 8.27
C LYS A 81 15.99 -21.14 7.52
N ALA A 82 17.08 -20.85 8.21
CA ALA A 82 18.47 -21.12 7.89
C ALA A 82 19.44 -19.94 8.07
N SER A 83 20.59 -20.25 8.62
CA SER A 83 21.68 -19.33 8.98
C SER A 83 22.32 -18.53 7.81
N SER A 84 22.18 -18.97 6.58
CA SER A 84 22.70 -18.28 5.39
C SER A 84 21.89 -17.05 5.00
N SER A 85 20.68 -16.92 5.49
CA SER A 85 19.74 -15.83 5.15
C SER A 85 20.03 -14.55 5.93
N LEU A 86 20.55 -14.63 7.16
CA LEU A 86 20.85 -13.46 7.99
C LEU A 86 22.00 -12.62 7.43
N VAL A 87 23.08 -13.25 7.06
CA VAL A 87 24.25 -12.57 6.48
C VAL A 87 23.86 -11.88 5.18
N LYS A 88 23.07 -12.56 4.34
CA LYS A 88 22.53 -11.96 3.10
C LYS A 88 21.60 -10.80 3.39
N PHE A 89 20.71 -10.89 4.40
CA PHE A 89 19.83 -9.82 4.80
C PHE A 89 20.58 -8.60 5.32
N PHE A 90 21.58 -8.78 6.20
CA PHE A 90 22.44 -7.68 6.67
C PHE A 90 23.29 -7.08 5.54
N ALA A 91 23.83 -7.90 4.65
CA ALA A 91 24.53 -7.44 3.47
C ALA A 91 23.61 -6.61 2.55
N GLN A 92 22.36 -7.02 2.37
CA GLN A 92 21.34 -6.27 1.62
C GLN A 92 20.99 -4.94 2.28
N LEU A 93 20.80 -4.90 3.61
CA LEU A 93 20.59 -3.66 4.37
C LEU A 93 21.74 -2.66 4.24
N LEU A 94 22.97 -3.15 4.27
CA LEU A 94 24.18 -2.34 4.10
C LEU A 94 24.35 -1.87 2.65
N SER A 95 24.14 -2.76 1.68
CA SER A 95 24.29 -2.43 0.26
C SER A 95 23.24 -1.44 -0.25
N PHE A 96 22.04 -1.44 0.33
CA PHE A 96 20.98 -0.49 0.01
C PHE A 96 21.39 0.96 0.32
N SER A 97 22.03 1.18 1.47
CA SER A 97 22.52 2.50 1.86
C SER A 97 23.62 3.05 0.92
N ILE A 98 24.37 2.16 0.28
CA ILE A 98 25.52 2.52 -0.58
C ILE A 98 25.13 2.67 -2.06
N ARG A 99 24.20 1.84 -2.57
CA ARG A 99 23.82 1.79 -3.99
C ARG A 99 22.76 2.80 -4.42
N SER A 100 22.06 3.43 -3.50
CA SER A 100 20.97 4.37 -3.80
C SER A 100 21.40 5.65 -4.56
N SER A 101 22.71 5.88 -4.74
CA SER A 101 23.25 7.07 -5.41
C SER A 101 23.39 6.97 -6.94
N ASN A 102 23.34 5.77 -7.52
CA ASN A 102 23.73 5.57 -8.94
C ASN A 102 22.58 5.45 -9.96
N HIS A 103 21.32 5.44 -9.54
CA HIS A 103 20.20 5.29 -10.48
C HIS A 103 19.45 6.61 -10.70
N LYS A 104 20.02 7.50 -11.52
CA LYS A 104 19.39 8.81 -11.86
C LYS A 104 18.12 8.71 -12.72
N LYS A 105 17.86 7.58 -13.38
CA LYS A 105 16.68 7.39 -14.24
C LYS A 105 15.54 6.62 -13.57
N ASN A 106 15.83 5.70 -12.67
CA ASN A 106 14.82 4.86 -12.06
C ASN A 106 14.30 5.50 -10.78
N THR A 107 13.00 5.74 -10.72
CA THR A 107 12.34 6.41 -9.59
C THR A 107 11.55 5.46 -8.70
N ALA A 108 11.37 4.19 -9.12
CA ALA A 108 10.56 3.20 -8.44
C ALA A 108 11.16 1.79 -8.48
N CYS A 109 10.63 0.92 -7.64
CA CYS A 109 10.98 -0.50 -7.58
C CYS A 109 9.73 -1.38 -7.50
N VAL A 110 9.84 -2.56 -8.11
CA VAL A 110 8.90 -3.68 -7.94
C VAL A 110 9.54 -4.74 -7.07
N HIS A 111 8.87 -5.14 -6.01
CA HIS A 111 9.32 -6.16 -5.06
C HIS A 111 8.46 -7.41 -5.20
N VAL A 112 9.09 -8.56 -5.12
CA VAL A 112 8.45 -9.86 -5.26
C VAL A 112 8.83 -10.75 -4.08
N VAL A 113 7.82 -11.29 -3.42
CA VAL A 113 7.95 -12.41 -2.49
C VAL A 113 7.49 -13.67 -3.21
N ILE A 114 8.38 -14.65 -3.34
CA ILE A 114 8.11 -15.94 -3.95
C ILE A 114 7.86 -16.95 -2.84
N GLU A 115 6.65 -17.50 -2.78
CA GLU A 115 6.26 -18.54 -1.83
C GLU A 115 6.34 -19.90 -2.54
N ALA A 116 7.21 -20.81 -2.06
CA ALA A 116 7.49 -22.06 -2.73
C ALA A 116 7.55 -23.24 -1.75
N ASN A 117 7.39 -24.45 -2.29
CA ASN A 117 7.44 -25.68 -1.50
C ASN A 117 8.85 -26.29 -1.45
N SER A 118 9.77 -25.82 -2.31
CA SER A 118 11.18 -26.25 -2.34
C SER A 118 12.11 -25.13 -2.82
N ASP A 119 13.41 -25.26 -2.54
CA ASP A 119 14.45 -24.35 -3.03
C ASP A 119 14.55 -24.40 -4.58
N THR A 120 14.37 -25.58 -5.16
CA THR A 120 14.38 -25.76 -6.63
C THR A 120 13.23 -25.02 -7.28
N GLU A 121 12.02 -25.10 -6.72
CA GLU A 121 10.86 -24.37 -7.21
C GLU A 121 11.08 -22.85 -7.08
N ALA A 122 11.55 -22.39 -5.93
CA ALA A 122 11.86 -20.98 -5.70
C ALA A 122 12.90 -20.44 -6.69
N ALA A 123 13.97 -21.21 -6.96
CA ALA A 123 15.01 -20.84 -7.92
C ALA A 123 14.48 -20.79 -9.34
N ARG A 124 13.66 -21.77 -9.77
CA ARG A 124 13.04 -21.79 -11.09
C ARG A 124 12.11 -20.59 -11.29
N LEU A 125 11.22 -20.30 -10.32
CA LEU A 125 10.34 -19.15 -10.38
C LEU A 125 11.10 -17.83 -10.42
N ALA A 126 12.15 -17.71 -9.61
CA ALA A 126 13.04 -16.55 -9.62
C ALA A 126 13.68 -16.31 -11.00
N ALA A 127 14.15 -17.36 -11.66
CA ALA A 127 14.75 -17.25 -12.99
C ALA A 127 13.73 -16.81 -14.06
N HIS A 128 12.47 -17.29 -13.98
CA HIS A 128 11.41 -16.85 -14.90
C HIS A 128 11.04 -15.39 -14.66
N LEU A 129 10.94 -14.96 -13.40
CA LEU A 129 10.67 -13.57 -13.04
C LEU A 129 11.81 -12.64 -13.48
N ASP A 130 13.06 -13.06 -13.29
CA ASP A 130 14.24 -12.31 -13.71
C ASP A 130 14.26 -12.13 -15.25
N ALA A 131 13.94 -13.16 -16.03
CA ALA A 131 13.84 -13.09 -17.47
C ALA A 131 12.69 -12.19 -17.95
N ALA A 132 11.51 -12.29 -17.34
CA ALA A 132 10.36 -11.47 -17.68
C ALA A 132 10.62 -9.99 -17.35
N ALA A 133 11.20 -9.70 -16.20
CA ALA A 133 11.56 -8.34 -15.82
C ALA A 133 12.60 -7.74 -16.77
N TYR A 134 13.60 -8.51 -17.18
CA TYR A 134 14.60 -8.07 -18.13
C TYR A 134 13.99 -7.72 -19.50
N ASN A 135 13.04 -8.50 -19.99
CA ASN A 135 12.33 -8.22 -21.25
C ASN A 135 11.53 -6.92 -21.21
N GLU A 136 11.06 -6.51 -20.03
CA GLU A 136 10.41 -5.22 -19.82
C GLU A 136 11.41 -4.08 -19.53
N GLY A 137 12.72 -4.30 -19.65
CA GLY A 137 13.74 -3.29 -19.41
C GLY A 137 14.07 -3.05 -17.93
N ALA A 138 13.55 -3.88 -17.02
CA ALA A 138 13.83 -3.78 -15.61
C ALA A 138 15.04 -4.64 -15.22
N HIS A 139 15.81 -4.16 -14.22
CA HIS A 139 17.02 -4.85 -13.79
C HIS A 139 16.92 -5.24 -12.30
N PRO A 140 17.46 -6.42 -11.93
CA PRO A 140 17.50 -6.84 -10.54
C PRO A 140 18.25 -5.84 -9.66
N VAL A 141 17.69 -5.55 -8.50
CA VAL A 141 18.29 -4.69 -7.47
C VAL A 141 18.19 -5.36 -6.10
N SER A 142 19.18 -5.11 -5.25
CA SER A 142 19.15 -5.59 -3.87
C SER A 142 18.27 -4.65 -3.03
N SER A 143 17.18 -5.15 -2.43
CA SER A 143 16.34 -4.40 -1.51
C SER A 143 15.89 -5.27 -0.34
N PRO A 144 15.89 -4.75 0.90
CA PRO A 144 15.37 -5.44 2.07
C PRO A 144 13.84 -5.40 2.16
N ILE A 145 13.17 -4.56 1.36
CA ILE A 145 11.74 -4.28 1.47
C ILE A 145 10.87 -5.55 1.40
N PRO A 146 11.03 -6.47 0.43
CA PRO A 146 10.17 -7.64 0.38
C PRO A 146 10.30 -8.54 1.62
N ALA A 147 11.50 -8.65 2.19
CA ALA A 147 11.70 -9.41 3.43
C ALA A 147 11.08 -8.69 4.65
N ILE A 148 11.19 -7.36 4.71
CA ILE A 148 10.60 -6.53 5.76
C ILE A 148 9.07 -6.63 5.73
N THR A 149 8.47 -6.45 4.57
CA THR A 149 7.00 -6.50 4.41
C THR A 149 6.44 -7.90 4.67
N TYR A 150 7.16 -8.94 4.27
CA TYR A 150 6.78 -10.32 4.57
C TYR A 150 6.86 -10.66 6.06
N ALA A 151 7.91 -10.20 6.74
CA ALA A 151 8.12 -10.49 8.17
C ALA A 151 7.23 -9.63 9.11
N ASN A 152 6.78 -8.46 8.66
CA ASN A 152 5.97 -7.55 9.46
C ASN A 152 4.82 -6.93 8.64
N PRO A 153 3.82 -7.73 8.24
CA PRO A 153 2.74 -7.28 7.36
C PRO A 153 1.77 -6.29 8.02
N TYR A 154 1.77 -6.17 9.36
CA TYR A 154 0.81 -5.37 10.13
C TYR A 154 1.52 -4.29 10.97
N SER A 155 2.46 -3.57 10.37
CA SER A 155 3.18 -2.52 11.07
C SER A 155 2.31 -1.30 11.35
N LEU A 156 2.15 -0.90 12.62
CA LEU A 156 1.47 0.34 13.02
C LEU A 156 2.26 1.61 12.62
N ARG A 157 3.53 1.48 12.25
CA ARG A 157 4.33 2.61 11.72
C ARG A 157 3.74 3.24 10.48
N GLY A 158 2.93 2.50 9.71
CA GLY A 158 2.21 3.01 8.56
C GLY A 158 1.06 3.96 8.88
N MET A 159 0.79 4.28 10.14
CA MET A 159 -0.28 5.24 10.51
C MET A 159 0.12 6.71 10.35
N LEU A 160 1.41 7.00 10.23
CA LEU A 160 1.95 8.33 9.99
C LEU A 160 3.00 8.27 8.88
N GLY A 161 3.22 9.39 8.22
CA GLY A 161 4.33 9.57 7.30
C GLY A 161 5.68 9.50 8.02
N PRO A 162 6.80 9.42 7.27
CA PRO A 162 8.15 9.19 7.81
C PRO A 162 8.62 10.27 8.77
N HIS A 163 8.11 11.50 8.64
CA HIS A 163 8.44 12.63 9.51
C HIS A 163 7.30 13.01 10.46
N GLY A 164 6.29 12.12 10.60
CA GLY A 164 5.12 12.32 11.44
C GLY A 164 3.97 13.06 10.76
N GLU A 165 4.01 13.20 9.45
CA GLU A 165 2.93 13.76 8.68
C GLU A 165 1.68 12.89 8.81
N ARG A 166 0.51 13.52 8.79
CA ARG A 166 -0.71 12.80 8.48
C ARG A 166 -0.67 12.33 7.03
N TRP A 167 -1.24 11.19 6.77
CA TRP A 167 -1.38 10.69 5.42
C TRP A 167 -2.73 10.03 5.24
N VAL A 168 -3.15 9.96 3.99
CA VAL A 168 -4.40 9.31 3.61
C VAL A 168 -4.19 8.55 2.32
N PRO A 169 -4.44 7.23 2.32
CA PRO A 169 -4.46 6.42 1.11
C PRO A 169 -5.81 6.52 0.42
N ILE A 170 -5.80 6.38 -0.88
CA ILE A 170 -6.98 6.17 -1.71
C ILE A 170 -6.79 4.82 -2.41
N HIS A 171 -7.79 3.96 -2.37
CA HIS A 171 -7.67 2.64 -2.98
C HIS A 171 -8.41 2.58 -4.31
N GLY A 172 -7.71 2.21 -5.38
CA GLY A 172 -8.28 1.80 -6.65
C GLY A 172 -8.01 0.31 -6.85
N LEU A 173 -9.02 -0.54 -6.63
CA LEU A 173 -8.96 -1.99 -6.80
C LEU A 173 -9.64 -2.39 -8.11
N GLY A 174 -9.01 -3.28 -8.88
CA GLY A 174 -9.59 -3.78 -10.13
C GLY A 174 -8.92 -5.04 -10.63
N ALA A 175 -9.20 -5.41 -11.87
CA ALA A 175 -8.47 -6.47 -12.53
C ALA A 175 -7.00 -6.05 -12.76
N VAL A 176 -6.09 -7.01 -12.82
CA VAL A 176 -4.66 -6.72 -13.10
C VAL A 176 -4.50 -5.96 -14.42
N SER A 177 -5.34 -6.23 -15.43
CA SER A 177 -5.35 -5.54 -16.72
C SER A 177 -5.71 -4.05 -16.64
N GLN A 178 -6.38 -3.59 -15.59
CA GLN A 178 -6.74 -2.18 -15.39
C GLN A 178 -5.63 -1.37 -14.69
N LEU A 179 -4.56 -2.06 -14.21
CA LEU A 179 -3.55 -1.40 -13.40
C LEU A 179 -2.80 -0.31 -14.15
N SER A 180 -2.61 -0.47 -15.46
CA SER A 180 -1.97 0.57 -16.30
C SER A 180 -2.81 1.84 -16.41
N ASP A 181 -4.14 1.70 -16.55
CA ASP A 181 -5.05 2.85 -16.59
C ASP A 181 -5.05 3.59 -15.24
N PHE A 182 -5.14 2.85 -14.14
CA PHE A 182 -5.06 3.43 -12.80
C PHE A 182 -3.73 4.13 -12.53
N ALA A 183 -2.62 3.58 -13.04
CA ALA A 183 -1.29 4.17 -12.92
C ALA A 183 -1.20 5.49 -13.70
N SER A 184 -1.69 5.52 -14.94
CA SER A 184 -1.72 6.75 -15.75
C SER A 184 -2.59 7.82 -15.11
N ILE A 185 -3.80 7.48 -14.64
CA ILE A 185 -4.66 8.43 -13.91
C ILE A 185 -3.92 9.02 -12.71
N THR A 186 -3.20 8.18 -11.95
CA THR A 186 -2.45 8.62 -10.77
C THR A 186 -1.29 9.54 -11.13
N ALA A 187 -0.54 9.23 -12.21
CA ALA A 187 0.57 10.04 -12.69
C ALA A 187 0.10 11.40 -13.17
N ASP A 188 -0.92 11.43 -14.02
CA ASP A 188 -1.50 12.65 -14.59
C ASP A 188 -2.08 13.54 -13.48
N PHE A 189 -2.79 12.93 -12.52
CA PHE A 189 -3.33 13.63 -11.37
C PHE A 189 -2.23 14.33 -10.56
N PHE A 190 -1.18 13.62 -10.20
CA PHE A 190 -0.08 14.20 -9.43
C PHE A 190 0.69 15.25 -10.23
N CYS A 191 0.87 15.07 -11.54
CA CYS A 191 1.47 16.08 -12.41
C CYS A 191 0.63 17.37 -12.43
N LYS A 192 -0.68 17.24 -12.67
CA LYS A 192 -1.65 18.36 -12.73
C LYS A 192 -1.62 19.20 -11.43
N HIS A 193 -1.57 18.55 -10.27
CA HIS A 193 -1.67 19.21 -8.97
C HIS A 193 -0.33 19.53 -8.31
N SER A 194 0.81 19.16 -8.94
CA SER A 194 2.15 19.26 -8.32
C SER A 194 2.47 20.63 -7.74
N GLN A 195 2.30 21.70 -8.55
CA GLN A 195 2.62 23.06 -8.12
C GLN A 195 1.76 23.57 -6.96
N ALA A 196 0.47 23.18 -6.94
CA ALA A 196 -0.43 23.56 -5.86
C ALA A 196 -0.11 22.77 -4.58
N MET A 197 0.16 21.47 -4.69
CA MET A 197 0.60 20.65 -3.56
C MET A 197 1.91 21.17 -2.97
N ASP A 198 2.88 21.52 -3.78
CA ASP A 198 4.17 22.06 -3.31
C ASP A 198 4.00 23.36 -2.53
N ARG A 199 3.14 24.29 -3.00
CA ARG A 199 2.82 25.54 -2.31
C ARG A 199 2.18 25.31 -0.95
N GLU A 200 1.32 24.30 -0.84
CA GLU A 200 0.63 23.93 0.39
C GLU A 200 1.46 23.02 1.32
N GLY A 201 2.68 22.62 0.92
CA GLY A 201 3.51 21.69 1.68
C GLY A 201 2.88 20.30 1.77
N ILE A 202 2.17 19.86 0.73
CA ILE A 202 1.60 18.53 0.59
C ILE A 202 2.52 17.71 -0.32
N SER A 203 2.94 16.55 0.13
CA SER A 203 3.66 15.60 -0.71
C SER A 203 2.74 14.44 -1.11
N SER A 204 3.01 13.89 -2.28
CA SER A 204 2.29 12.72 -2.80
C SER A 204 3.19 11.50 -2.89
N SER A 205 2.60 10.34 -2.84
CA SER A 205 3.25 9.05 -3.06
C SER A 205 2.21 8.05 -3.56
N TRP A 206 2.66 6.85 -3.90
CA TRP A 206 1.78 5.77 -4.30
C TRP A 206 2.34 4.42 -3.88
N LEU A 207 1.47 3.42 -3.90
CA LEU A 207 1.80 2.02 -3.74
C LEU A 207 0.95 1.23 -4.73
N MET A 208 1.50 0.19 -5.32
CA MET A 208 0.72 -0.78 -6.09
C MET A 208 0.96 -2.19 -5.57
N MET A 209 -0.07 -3.02 -5.65
CA MET A 209 0.00 -4.44 -5.36
C MET A 209 -0.71 -5.23 -6.45
N ALA A 210 -0.22 -6.43 -6.74
CA ALA A 210 -0.94 -7.38 -7.57
C ALA A 210 -0.99 -8.75 -6.88
N TRP A 211 -2.18 -9.33 -6.91
CA TRP A 211 -2.44 -10.70 -6.47
C TRP A 211 -2.75 -11.52 -7.71
N PRO A 212 -1.78 -12.33 -8.19
CA PRO A 212 -1.92 -13.10 -9.42
C PRO A 212 -3.20 -13.92 -9.48
N GLY A 213 -3.88 -13.88 -10.63
CA GLY A 213 -5.16 -14.57 -10.82
C GLY A 213 -6.34 -14.02 -10.02
N LYS A 214 -6.20 -12.88 -9.34
CA LYS A 214 -7.25 -12.28 -8.50
C LYS A 214 -7.51 -10.82 -8.90
N CYS A 215 -6.69 -9.89 -8.41
CA CYS A 215 -6.90 -8.46 -8.59
C CYS A 215 -5.59 -7.70 -8.43
N ALA A 216 -5.64 -6.41 -8.73
CA ALA A 216 -4.58 -5.47 -8.42
C ALA A 216 -5.14 -4.23 -7.70
N LEU A 217 -4.27 -3.53 -7.01
CA LEU A 217 -4.55 -2.33 -6.25
C LEU A 217 -3.54 -1.25 -6.63
N ILE A 218 -4.02 -0.04 -6.84
CA ILE A 218 -3.22 1.17 -6.72
C ILE A 218 -3.67 1.95 -5.50
N GLU A 219 -2.71 2.57 -4.81
CA GLU A 219 -2.93 3.36 -3.61
C GLU A 219 -2.21 4.71 -3.74
N PRO A 220 -2.77 5.70 -4.47
CA PRO A 220 -2.30 7.07 -4.37
C PRO A 220 -2.52 7.60 -2.95
N MET A 221 -1.59 8.43 -2.47
CA MET A 221 -1.64 8.97 -1.12
C MET A 221 -1.11 10.39 -1.05
N PHE A 222 -1.65 11.14 -0.10
CA PHE A 222 -1.20 12.48 0.25
C PHE A 222 -0.64 12.48 1.67
N LEU A 223 0.45 13.23 1.87
CA LEU A 223 1.10 13.42 3.16
C LEU A 223 1.19 14.92 3.45
N TRP A 224 0.80 15.34 4.65
CA TRP A 224 0.82 16.75 5.06
C TRP A 224 0.98 16.91 6.55
N SER A 225 1.61 18.02 6.97
CA SER A 225 1.69 18.39 8.38
C SER A 225 0.34 18.92 8.86
N ALA A 226 -0.24 18.26 9.87
CA ALA A 226 -1.45 18.70 10.54
C ALA A 226 -1.54 18.10 11.95
N PRO A 227 -2.36 18.66 12.85
CA PRO A 227 -2.56 18.11 14.18
C PRO A 227 -2.98 16.66 14.16
N LEU A 228 -2.38 15.86 15.04
CA LEU A 228 -2.67 14.43 15.12
C LEU A 228 -4.05 14.18 15.70
N LEU A 229 -4.77 13.22 15.11
CA LEU A 229 -6.05 12.74 15.63
C LEU A 229 -5.82 11.76 16.80
N PRO A 230 -6.85 11.52 17.65
CA PRO A 230 -6.71 10.56 18.75
C PRO A 230 -6.23 9.18 18.35
N ILE A 231 -6.63 8.69 17.18
CA ILE A 231 -6.19 7.40 16.62
C ILE A 231 -4.66 7.32 16.44
N HIS A 232 -4.02 8.41 16.06
CA HIS A 232 -2.56 8.46 15.87
C HIS A 232 -1.80 8.28 17.18
N LYS A 233 -2.40 8.64 18.32
CA LYS A 233 -1.79 8.46 19.66
C LYS A 233 -1.62 6.98 20.02
N LEU A 234 -2.36 6.08 19.35
CA LEU A 234 -2.23 4.63 19.51
C LEU A 234 -1.02 4.06 18.78
N ALA A 235 -0.37 4.83 17.90
CA ALA A 235 0.79 4.38 17.13
C ALA A 235 2.11 4.35 17.95
N GLY A 236 2.08 4.70 19.26
CA GLY A 236 3.21 4.56 20.18
C GLY A 236 4.28 5.65 20.03
N GLU A 237 5.53 5.33 20.34
CA GLU A 237 6.70 6.24 20.48
C GLU A 237 6.94 7.23 19.33
N ILE A 238 6.38 7.00 18.15
CA ILE A 238 6.53 7.88 16.98
C ILE A 238 5.78 9.19 17.19
N VAL A 239 4.69 9.16 17.95
CA VAL A 239 3.77 10.29 18.15
C VAL A 239 4.34 11.34 19.13
N GLU A 240 5.17 10.93 20.08
CA GLU A 240 5.69 11.84 21.12
C GLU A 240 6.61 12.93 20.58
N LYS A 241 7.18 12.74 19.39
CA LYS A 241 8.17 13.64 18.79
C LYS A 241 7.59 14.69 17.83
N VAL A 242 6.32 14.55 17.46
CA VAL A 242 5.70 15.41 16.44
C VAL A 242 4.54 16.19 17.05
N THR A 243 4.77 17.48 17.28
CA THR A 243 3.70 18.39 17.72
C THR A 243 3.45 19.42 16.63
N VAL A 244 2.33 19.27 15.92
CA VAL A 244 1.83 20.29 15.00
C VAL A 244 0.68 21.01 15.69
N LYS A 245 0.79 22.35 15.78
CA LYS A 245 -0.28 23.18 16.35
C LYS A 245 -1.41 23.35 15.35
N ALA A 246 -2.65 23.38 15.85
CA ALA A 246 -3.78 23.76 15.03
C ALA A 246 -3.65 25.25 14.64
N SER A 247 -3.85 25.54 13.34
CA SER A 247 -3.87 26.89 12.78
C SER A 247 -4.84 26.92 11.60
N GLU A 248 -5.20 28.10 11.14
CA GLU A 248 -6.00 28.27 9.93
C GLU A 248 -5.30 27.66 8.71
N GLU A 249 -3.99 27.81 8.60
CA GLU A 249 -3.16 27.22 7.56
C GLU A 249 -3.26 25.68 7.53
N THR A 250 -3.16 25.01 8.69
CA THR A 250 -3.30 23.55 8.76
C THR A 250 -4.73 23.08 8.48
N ALA A 251 -5.75 23.90 8.79
CA ALA A 251 -7.14 23.61 8.46
C ALA A 251 -7.38 23.74 6.95
N SER A 252 -6.92 24.83 6.32
CA SER A 252 -6.98 25.05 4.86
C SER A 252 -6.29 23.93 4.10
N ARG A 253 -5.06 23.57 4.50
CA ARG A 253 -4.31 22.47 3.91
C ARG A 253 -5.05 21.13 4.00
N THR A 254 -5.66 20.85 5.15
CA THR A 254 -6.44 19.62 5.35
C THR A 254 -7.70 19.62 4.47
N ALA A 255 -8.36 20.75 4.29
CA ALA A 255 -9.50 20.89 3.39
C ALA A 255 -9.08 20.67 1.93
N TYR A 256 -7.93 21.21 1.53
CA TYR A 256 -7.42 21.01 0.18
C TYR A 256 -7.04 19.54 -0.08
N VAL A 257 -6.43 18.85 0.89
CA VAL A 257 -6.21 17.39 0.78
C VAL A 257 -7.53 16.64 0.58
N GLN A 258 -8.61 17.06 1.25
CA GLN A 258 -9.92 16.44 1.06
C GLN A 258 -10.46 16.65 -0.36
N GLN A 259 -10.29 17.83 -0.95
CA GLN A 259 -10.65 18.10 -2.35
C GLN A 259 -9.85 17.22 -3.33
N LEU A 260 -8.53 17.10 -3.12
CA LEU A 260 -7.67 16.23 -3.93
C LEU A 260 -8.12 14.76 -3.84
N ARG A 261 -8.55 14.31 -2.66
CA ARG A 261 -9.07 12.95 -2.48
C ARG A 261 -10.36 12.72 -3.27
N GLU A 262 -11.30 13.64 -3.16
CA GLU A 262 -12.59 13.54 -3.85
C GLU A 262 -12.40 13.51 -5.37
N GLU A 263 -11.50 14.34 -5.90
CA GLU A 263 -11.21 14.41 -7.33
C GLU A 263 -10.56 13.10 -7.84
N ILE A 264 -9.54 12.56 -7.16
CA ILE A 264 -8.90 11.32 -7.62
C ILE A 264 -9.79 10.09 -7.42
N ILE A 265 -10.64 10.07 -6.38
CA ILE A 265 -11.66 9.03 -6.20
C ILE A 265 -12.60 9.02 -7.40
N ALA A 266 -13.11 10.18 -7.82
CA ALA A 266 -14.00 10.28 -8.97
C ALA A 266 -13.35 9.76 -10.25
N GLN A 267 -12.08 10.11 -10.51
CA GLN A 267 -11.36 9.64 -11.70
C GLN A 267 -11.12 8.12 -11.69
N LEU A 268 -10.78 7.55 -10.52
CA LEU A 268 -10.63 6.10 -10.38
C LEU A 268 -11.98 5.38 -10.52
N ASP A 269 -13.06 6.00 -10.02
CA ASP A 269 -14.43 5.49 -10.17
C ASP A 269 -14.85 5.43 -11.65
N GLU A 270 -14.61 6.48 -12.41
CA GLU A 270 -14.89 6.53 -13.85
C GLU A 270 -14.12 5.44 -14.62
N ALA A 271 -12.91 5.11 -14.16
CA ALA A 271 -12.12 4.00 -14.71
C ALA A 271 -12.58 2.62 -14.21
N GLY A 272 -13.64 2.53 -13.41
CA GLY A 272 -14.22 1.28 -12.91
C GLY A 272 -13.52 0.68 -11.69
N ALA A 273 -12.72 1.47 -10.96
CA ALA A 273 -12.10 1.00 -9.75
C ALA A 273 -13.13 0.74 -8.63
N LEU A 274 -12.86 -0.28 -7.83
CA LEU A 274 -13.53 -0.52 -6.56
C LEU A 274 -12.68 0.05 -5.42
N HIS A 275 -13.28 0.28 -4.25
CA HIS A 275 -12.57 0.81 -3.11
C HIS A 275 -12.56 -0.16 -1.94
N LEU A 276 -11.49 -0.11 -1.15
CA LEU A 276 -11.37 -0.82 0.13
C LEU A 276 -11.56 0.16 1.30
N GLN A 277 -11.79 -0.38 2.50
CA GLN A 277 -11.91 0.43 3.73
C GLN A 277 -12.97 1.53 3.61
N LEU A 278 -14.11 1.18 3.06
CA LEU A 278 -15.16 2.12 2.61
C LEU A 278 -15.55 3.16 3.67
N GLY A 279 -16.02 2.73 4.83
CA GLY A 279 -16.38 3.62 5.95
C GLY A 279 -17.22 4.81 5.50
N GLN A 280 -16.69 6.01 5.74
CA GLN A 280 -17.23 7.29 5.29
C GLN A 280 -16.36 7.93 4.19
N SER A 281 -15.36 7.20 3.69
CA SER A 281 -14.33 7.76 2.81
C SER A 281 -14.68 7.73 1.34
N TYR A 282 -15.64 6.91 0.94
CA TYR A 282 -16.00 6.68 -0.45
C TYR A 282 -17.50 6.73 -0.68
N PRO A 283 -17.99 7.14 -1.87
CA PRO A 283 -19.40 7.26 -2.21
C PRO A 283 -20.03 5.87 -2.48
N TYR A 284 -20.17 5.04 -1.46
CA TYR A 284 -20.61 3.66 -1.60
C TYR A 284 -22.05 3.53 -2.07
N ARG A 285 -23.01 4.22 -1.42
CA ARG A 285 -24.44 4.13 -1.76
C ARG A 285 -24.75 4.66 -3.14
N GLU A 286 -24.09 5.73 -3.54
CA GLU A 286 -24.28 6.40 -4.82
C GLU A 286 -23.93 5.50 -6.01
N ARG A 287 -23.15 4.43 -5.76
CA ARG A 287 -22.72 3.45 -6.76
C ARG A 287 -23.56 2.18 -6.77
N LEU A 288 -24.50 2.05 -5.86
CA LEU A 288 -25.38 0.88 -5.81
C LEU A 288 -26.50 1.02 -6.85
N SER A 289 -26.91 -0.11 -7.43
CA SER A 289 -28.19 -0.15 -8.13
C SER A 289 -29.33 0.00 -7.13
N GLN A 290 -30.44 0.62 -7.57
CA GLN A 290 -31.60 0.85 -6.70
C GLN A 290 -32.08 -0.42 -5.96
N PRO A 291 -32.22 -1.61 -6.61
CA PRO A 291 -32.63 -2.82 -5.90
C PRO A 291 -31.66 -3.24 -4.78
N LEU A 292 -30.36 -3.02 -4.96
CA LEU A 292 -29.37 -3.36 -3.94
C LEU A 292 -29.40 -2.37 -2.78
N ASP A 293 -29.57 -1.08 -3.04
CA ASP A 293 -29.76 -0.07 -1.99
C ASP A 293 -31.02 -0.33 -1.17
N ASP A 294 -32.12 -0.69 -1.83
CA ASP A 294 -33.40 -1.05 -1.17
C ASP A 294 -33.23 -2.24 -0.23
N ILE A 295 -32.53 -3.31 -0.69
CA ILE A 295 -32.25 -4.49 0.14
C ILE A 295 -31.40 -4.12 1.35
N LEU A 296 -30.28 -3.39 1.14
CA LEU A 296 -29.40 -2.98 2.23
C LEU A 296 -30.11 -2.07 3.23
N THR A 297 -30.96 -1.17 2.73
CA THR A 297 -31.76 -0.26 3.55
C THR A 297 -32.80 -1.03 4.37
N ALA A 298 -33.48 -2.00 3.78
CA ALA A 298 -34.44 -2.86 4.48
C ALA A 298 -33.77 -3.67 5.60
N VAL A 299 -32.60 -4.27 5.32
CA VAL A 299 -31.81 -4.99 6.33
C VAL A 299 -31.37 -4.04 7.44
N LYS A 300 -30.83 -2.86 7.09
CA LYS A 300 -30.42 -1.84 8.08
C LYS A 300 -31.56 -1.45 9.00
N ASN A 301 -32.70 -1.13 8.44
CA ASN A 301 -33.88 -0.73 9.22
C ASN A 301 -34.41 -1.87 10.11
N SER A 302 -34.26 -3.11 9.69
CA SER A 302 -34.66 -4.27 10.49
C SER A 302 -33.75 -4.52 11.69
N VAL A 303 -32.42 -4.42 11.51
CA VAL A 303 -31.45 -4.78 12.56
C VAL A 303 -31.03 -3.57 13.42
N ASP A 304 -31.14 -2.36 12.89
CA ASP A 304 -30.73 -1.11 13.56
C ASP A 304 -31.65 0.07 13.19
N PRO A 305 -32.94 0.01 13.55
CA PRO A 305 -33.92 1.03 13.17
C PRO A 305 -33.61 2.43 13.70
N LYS A 306 -32.78 2.55 14.74
CA LYS A 306 -32.34 3.84 15.32
C LYS A 306 -31.02 4.34 14.75
N CYS A 307 -30.43 3.64 13.79
CA CYS A 307 -29.13 3.95 13.19
C CYS A 307 -28.02 4.24 14.22
N LEU A 308 -27.88 3.34 15.20
CA LEU A 308 -26.87 3.45 16.26
C LEU A 308 -25.53 2.79 15.86
N SER A 309 -25.58 1.78 14.99
CA SER A 309 -24.38 1.07 14.53
C SER A 309 -23.73 1.82 13.39
N ALA A 310 -22.53 2.36 13.63
CA ALA A 310 -21.70 3.08 12.66
C ALA A 310 -22.48 4.13 11.83
N PRO A 311 -23.11 5.14 12.50
CA PRO A 311 -23.89 6.15 11.80
C PRO A 311 -23.03 6.94 10.81
N GLY A 312 -23.55 7.14 9.60
CA GLY A 312 -22.83 7.80 8.49
C GLY A 312 -21.95 6.88 7.66
N ASN A 313 -21.61 5.68 8.15
CA ASN A 313 -20.82 4.75 7.35
C ASN A 313 -21.60 4.25 6.14
N LEU A 314 -20.91 4.11 5.02
CA LEU A 314 -21.45 3.68 3.72
C LEU A 314 -22.64 4.55 3.25
N GLY A 315 -22.75 5.80 3.70
CA GLY A 315 -23.87 6.69 3.37
C GLY A 315 -25.18 6.42 4.13
N PHE A 316 -25.18 5.53 5.14
CA PHE A 316 -26.34 5.29 5.98
C PHE A 316 -26.32 6.24 7.19
N SER A 317 -27.20 7.22 7.19
CA SER A 317 -27.45 8.16 8.27
C SER A 317 -28.89 8.05 8.77
N ARG A 318 -29.19 8.72 9.89
CA ARG A 318 -30.57 8.85 10.37
C ARG A 318 -31.42 9.63 9.40
#